data_2585f4f9fb72b9271cf13add18ee8b61
#
_entry.id   2585f4f9fb72b9271cf13add18ee8b61
#
_cell.length_a   1.000
_cell.length_b   1.000
_cell.length_c   1.000
_cell.angle_alpha   90.00
_cell.angle_beta   90.00
_cell.angle_gamma   90.00
#
_symmetry.space_group_name_H-M   'P 1'
#
loop_
_entity.id
_entity.type
_entity.pdbx_description
1 polymer ?
#
loop_
_entity_poly.entity_id
_entity_poly.type
_entity_poly.pdbx_seq_one_letter_code
_entity_poly.pdbx_strand_id
1 'polypeptide(L)'
;GLYMEPITYLNIQVEGVPFTKLLKLEIKHNVNEHAVATIAGEMSVKQAEDYMKRTDERTAVKVTTTAQGQPPVLFYGVVTNVGMHKLSEYAVVQLMIASTSVLTDYEHKNKSYQNTSKTYEEIMTQAVAGQAMIHMQVTDRPIGNMIVQCNETAWAFCKRMASRLGAPVVTSINSEKPVFTIGIPDKGKSYQLNEVELFTESNGTQSDNMVAQDMIGTNIKTTQYMFLGDSIGNTKISSIKASIVSGMLVSTVCMNTQKAFVQKEVTNTQISGKMYTGIVQAVQKDQVQVHLVDIDSEYDGA
;
A
#
# COMPACT_ATOMS: atom_id res chain seq x y z
N GLY A 1 2.52 31.74 -3.20
CA GLY A 1 2.35 30.30 -3.02
C GLY A 1 1.99 29.95 -1.59
N LEU A 2 1.37 28.81 -1.42
CA LEU A 2 1.05 28.30 -0.10
C LEU A 2 2.34 27.94 0.65
N TYR A 3 2.48 28.45 1.88
CA TYR A 3 3.60 28.10 2.73
C TYR A 3 3.54 26.63 3.13
N MET A 4 4.64 25.90 2.91
CA MET A 4 4.80 24.52 3.33
C MET A 4 5.80 24.48 4.48
N GLU A 5 5.34 23.98 5.63
CA GLU A 5 6.16 23.77 6.81
C GLU A 5 6.81 22.40 6.76
N PRO A 6 8.11 22.27 7.05
CA PRO A 6 8.73 20.94 7.15
C PRO A 6 8.11 20.13 8.30
N ILE A 7 8.02 18.84 8.10
CA ILE A 7 7.62 17.89 9.16
C ILE A 7 8.84 17.64 10.04
N THR A 8 8.71 17.85 11.35
CA THR A 8 9.78 17.68 12.32
C THR A 8 9.29 16.87 13.52
N TYR A 9 10.19 16.48 14.41
CA TYR A 9 9.81 15.81 15.66
C TYR A 9 8.78 16.60 16.49
N LEU A 10 8.75 17.94 16.34
CA LEU A 10 7.88 18.80 17.12
C LEU A 10 6.43 18.80 16.62
N ASN A 11 6.21 18.45 15.36
CA ASN A 11 4.88 18.48 14.76
C ASN A 11 4.39 17.12 14.27
N ILE A 12 5.06 16.04 14.66
CA ILE A 12 4.62 14.66 14.43
C ILE A 12 3.96 14.12 15.70
N GLN A 13 2.85 13.42 15.53
CA GLN A 13 2.20 12.67 16.59
C GLN A 13 1.98 11.22 16.15
N VAL A 14 2.27 10.27 17.04
CA VAL A 14 2.01 8.84 16.84
C VAL A 14 0.86 8.45 17.74
N GLU A 15 -0.35 8.42 17.20
CA GLU A 15 -1.57 8.09 17.95
C GLU A 15 -1.63 6.59 18.22
N GLY A 16 -2.01 6.25 19.44
CA GLY A 16 -2.12 4.87 19.90
C GLY A 16 -0.86 4.32 20.56
N VAL A 17 0.23 5.09 20.58
CA VAL A 17 1.51 4.71 21.21
C VAL A 17 1.91 5.82 22.19
N PRO A 18 2.12 5.49 23.49
CA PRO A 18 2.39 6.51 24.50
C PRO A 18 3.87 6.96 24.52
N PHE A 19 4.40 7.36 23.38
CA PHE A 19 5.74 7.92 23.30
C PHE A 19 5.84 9.26 24.04
N THR A 20 6.88 9.42 24.84
CA THR A 20 7.27 10.72 25.40
C THR A 20 8.21 11.46 24.50
N LYS A 21 8.96 10.75 23.66
CA LYS A 21 9.88 11.31 22.68
C LYS A 21 9.99 10.40 21.48
N LEU A 22 9.80 10.96 20.30
CA LEU A 22 10.03 10.24 19.05
C LEU A 22 11.53 10.27 18.70
N LEU A 23 12.10 9.13 18.38
CA LEU A 23 13.52 8.99 18.04
C LEU A 23 13.75 8.69 16.56
N LYS A 24 12.83 7.95 15.94
CA LYS A 24 12.96 7.53 14.54
C LYS A 24 11.59 7.41 13.89
N LEU A 25 11.52 7.86 12.66
CA LEU A 25 10.40 7.60 11.76
C LEU A 25 10.96 7.36 10.37
N GLU A 26 10.62 6.22 9.78
CA GLU A 26 10.94 5.89 8.40
C GLU A 26 9.72 5.24 7.76
N ILE A 27 9.32 5.73 6.57
CA ILE A 27 8.16 5.23 5.81
C ILE A 27 8.64 4.85 4.43
N LYS A 28 8.25 3.63 3.98
CA LYS A 28 8.56 3.13 2.63
C LYS A 28 7.29 2.64 1.96
N HIS A 29 7.10 3.02 0.69
CA HIS A 29 5.98 2.55 -0.10
C HIS A 29 6.35 2.44 -1.57
N ASN A 30 6.08 1.28 -2.17
CA ASN A 30 6.22 1.01 -3.60
C ASN A 30 4.91 0.47 -4.16
N VAL A 31 4.75 0.55 -5.49
CA VAL A 31 3.62 -0.12 -6.16
C VAL A 31 3.66 -1.63 -5.89
N ASN A 32 2.52 -2.27 -5.85
CA ASN A 32 2.35 -3.70 -5.58
C ASN A 32 2.82 -4.17 -4.19
N GLU A 33 3.14 -3.25 -3.29
CA GLU A 33 3.61 -3.57 -1.95
C GLU A 33 2.76 -2.89 -0.89
N HIS A 34 2.71 -3.51 0.29
CA HIS A 34 2.25 -2.82 1.49
C HIS A 34 3.27 -1.75 1.85
N ALA A 35 2.79 -0.60 2.33
CA ALA A 35 3.70 0.37 2.89
C ALA A 35 4.13 -0.07 4.29
N VAL A 36 5.34 0.28 4.68
CA VAL A 36 5.91 -0.05 5.99
C VAL A 36 6.44 1.22 6.65
N ALA A 37 6.10 1.42 7.92
CA ALA A 37 6.68 2.45 8.76
C ALA A 37 7.49 1.80 9.88
N THR A 38 8.70 2.28 10.10
CA THR A 38 9.53 1.92 11.25
C THR A 38 9.59 3.12 12.18
N ILE A 39 9.19 2.92 13.43
CA ILE A 39 9.07 3.98 14.42
C ILE A 39 9.79 3.55 15.69
N ALA A 40 10.58 4.44 16.26
CA ALA A 40 11.18 4.24 17.56
C ALA A 40 10.96 5.46 18.44
N GLY A 41 10.76 5.23 19.71
CA GLY A 41 10.56 6.31 20.67
C GLY A 41 10.78 5.86 22.10
N GLU A 42 10.85 6.83 23.00
CA GLU A 42 10.99 6.62 24.42
C GLU A 42 9.62 6.63 25.10
N MET A 43 9.48 5.80 26.13
CA MET A 43 8.34 5.82 27.04
C MET A 43 8.77 5.27 28.40
N SER A 44 7.90 5.41 29.42
CA SER A 44 8.18 4.79 30.73
C SER A 44 8.23 3.28 30.58
N VAL A 45 9.02 2.61 31.44
CA VAL A 45 9.14 1.15 31.44
C VAL A 45 7.78 0.49 31.59
N LYS A 46 6.95 1.01 32.50
CA LYS A 46 5.60 0.47 32.73
C LYS A 46 4.72 0.58 31.47
N GLN A 47 4.69 1.72 30.83
CA GLN A 47 3.91 1.91 29.61
C GLN A 47 4.42 1.02 28.47
N ALA A 48 5.74 0.86 28.36
CA ALA A 48 6.33 -0.04 27.37
C ALA A 48 5.91 -1.49 27.59
N GLU A 49 5.97 -1.97 28.83
CA GLU A 49 5.54 -3.32 29.19
C GLU A 49 4.05 -3.53 28.92
N ASP A 50 3.21 -2.56 29.30
CA ASP A 50 1.76 -2.61 29.05
C ASP A 50 1.46 -2.60 27.55
N TYR A 51 2.16 -1.79 26.78
CA TYR A 51 2.01 -1.73 25.33
C TYR A 51 2.38 -3.05 24.66
N MET A 52 3.50 -3.67 25.07
CA MET A 52 3.94 -4.97 24.56
C MET A 52 2.89 -6.06 24.80
N LYS A 53 2.26 -6.04 25.98
CA LYS A 53 1.26 -7.06 26.37
C LYS A 53 -0.05 -6.95 25.59
N ARG A 54 -0.48 -5.73 25.24
CA ARG A 54 -1.75 -5.49 24.56
C ARG A 54 -1.68 -5.41 23.06
N THR A 55 -0.48 -5.48 22.50
CA THR A 55 -0.25 -5.27 21.08
C THR A 55 -0.26 -6.59 20.32
N ASP A 56 -0.99 -6.61 19.21
CA ASP A 56 -1.06 -7.73 18.26
C ASP A 56 -1.02 -7.21 16.81
N GLU A 57 -1.17 -8.11 15.85
CA GLU A 57 -1.12 -7.81 14.42
C GLU A 57 -2.32 -6.99 13.90
N ARG A 58 -3.27 -6.66 14.76
CA ARG A 58 -4.43 -5.80 14.44
C ARG A 58 -4.41 -4.49 15.20
N THR A 59 -3.42 -4.29 16.05
CA THR A 59 -3.27 -3.04 16.79
C THR A 59 -2.96 -1.89 15.83
N ALA A 60 -3.84 -0.89 15.79
CA ALA A 60 -3.73 0.24 14.89
C ALA A 60 -2.78 1.30 15.44
N VAL A 61 -2.03 1.92 14.54
CA VAL A 61 -1.19 3.09 14.81
C VAL A 61 -1.38 4.11 13.70
N LYS A 62 -1.56 5.36 14.07
CA LYS A 62 -1.77 6.47 13.15
C LYS A 62 -0.69 7.53 13.35
N VAL A 63 0.01 7.89 12.28
CA VAL A 63 1.03 8.93 12.29
C VAL A 63 0.46 10.18 11.66
N THR A 64 0.45 11.29 12.40
CA THR A 64 -0.13 12.56 11.97
C THR A 64 0.88 13.69 12.08
N THR A 65 0.62 14.79 11.40
CA THR A 65 1.40 16.01 11.53
C THR A 65 0.49 17.24 11.59
N THR A 66 0.95 18.26 12.32
CA THR A 66 0.30 19.57 12.35
C THR A 66 1.01 20.58 11.43
N ALA A 67 2.03 20.15 10.69
CA ALA A 67 2.77 21.01 9.78
C ALA A 67 1.86 21.58 8.68
N GLN A 68 1.93 22.89 8.47
CA GLN A 68 1.11 23.58 7.47
C GLN A 68 1.53 23.17 6.05
N GLY A 69 0.54 22.97 5.18
CA GLY A 69 0.77 22.60 3.78
C GLY A 69 1.13 21.13 3.58
N GLN A 70 1.17 20.35 4.66
CA GLN A 70 1.43 18.91 4.60
C GLN A 70 0.13 18.11 4.76
N PRO A 71 0.07 16.90 4.24
CA PRO A 71 -1.06 16.00 4.54
C PRO A 71 -1.15 15.76 6.06
N PRO A 72 -2.33 15.88 6.68
CA PRO A 72 -2.45 15.75 8.14
C PRO A 72 -2.23 14.33 8.63
N VAL A 73 -2.59 13.32 7.85
CA VAL A 73 -2.34 11.91 8.16
C VAL A 73 -1.26 11.39 7.22
N LEU A 74 -0.12 10.99 7.80
CA LEU A 74 1.01 10.49 7.03
C LEU A 74 0.91 8.99 6.80
N PHE A 75 0.43 8.26 7.82
CA PHE A 75 0.38 6.81 7.79
C PHE A 75 -0.69 6.30 8.75
N TYR A 76 -1.41 5.28 8.32
CA TYR A 76 -2.33 4.51 9.16
C TYR A 76 -2.05 3.04 8.91
N GLY A 77 -1.72 2.31 9.96
CA GLY A 77 -1.38 0.91 9.80
C GLY A 77 -1.62 0.08 11.05
N VAL A 78 -1.19 -1.16 10.97
CA VAL A 78 -1.24 -2.13 12.08
C VAL A 78 0.16 -2.60 12.41
N VAL A 79 0.39 -2.94 13.68
CA VAL A 79 1.70 -3.40 14.15
C VAL A 79 2.00 -4.77 13.59
N THR A 80 3.16 -4.92 12.96
CA THR A 80 3.67 -6.21 12.48
C THR A 80 4.83 -6.72 13.32
N ASN A 81 5.53 -5.83 14.02
CA ASN A 81 6.61 -6.20 14.91
C ASN A 81 6.76 -5.13 15.99
N VAL A 82 7.09 -5.54 17.21
CA VAL A 82 7.33 -4.65 18.32
C VAL A 82 8.49 -5.18 19.16
N GLY A 83 9.40 -4.29 19.53
CA GLY A 83 10.52 -4.61 20.39
C GLY A 83 10.73 -3.53 21.45
N MET A 84 11.35 -3.90 22.57
CA MET A 84 11.63 -3.00 23.68
C MET A 84 13.04 -3.21 24.17
N HIS A 85 13.71 -2.10 24.45
CA HIS A 85 15.00 -2.09 25.15
C HIS A 85 14.86 -1.25 26.41
N LYS A 86 14.99 -1.90 27.58
CA LYS A 86 14.91 -1.23 28.87
C LYS A 86 16.21 -0.54 29.21
N LEU A 87 16.09 0.72 29.63
CA LEU A 87 17.15 1.49 30.28
C LEU A 87 16.75 1.71 31.74
N SER A 88 17.56 2.38 32.55
CA SER A 88 17.32 2.43 34.00
C SER A 88 15.97 3.05 34.38
N GLU A 89 15.54 4.12 33.70
CA GLU A 89 14.32 4.87 34.05
C GLU A 89 13.29 4.91 32.92
N TYR A 90 13.68 4.53 31.72
CA TYR A 90 12.79 4.54 30.54
C TYR A 90 13.09 3.37 29.62
N ALA A 91 12.27 3.18 28.65
CA ALA A 91 12.47 2.17 27.62
C ALA A 91 12.42 2.81 26.25
N VAL A 92 13.16 2.25 25.32
CA VAL A 92 13.03 2.53 23.89
C VAL A 92 12.18 1.43 23.27
N VAL A 93 11.08 1.82 22.65
CA VAL A 93 10.19 0.89 21.93
C VAL A 93 10.34 1.13 20.44
N GLN A 94 10.54 0.04 19.70
CA GLN A 94 10.63 0.05 18.25
C GLN A 94 9.45 -0.72 17.67
N LEU A 95 8.77 -0.10 16.71
CA LEU A 95 7.62 -0.65 16.01
C LEU A 95 7.90 -0.77 14.53
N MET A 96 7.46 -1.87 13.94
CA MET A 96 7.21 -1.94 12.50
C MET A 96 5.71 -1.98 12.28
N ILE A 97 5.22 -1.13 11.41
CA ILE A 97 3.80 -0.97 11.09
C ILE A 97 3.65 -1.14 9.59
N ALA A 98 2.68 -1.95 9.18
CA ALA A 98 2.31 -2.06 7.77
C ALA A 98 0.99 -1.33 7.51
N SER A 99 0.81 -0.83 6.30
CA SER A 99 -0.48 -0.28 5.87
C SER A 99 -1.60 -1.30 6.10
N THR A 100 -2.83 -0.83 6.34
CA THR A 100 -3.96 -1.71 6.67
C THR A 100 -4.29 -2.71 5.56
N SER A 101 -3.76 -2.51 4.36
CA SER A 101 -3.79 -3.50 3.28
C SER A 101 -3.22 -4.86 3.69
N VAL A 102 -2.30 -4.91 4.66
CA VAL A 102 -1.72 -6.16 5.15
C VAL A 102 -2.77 -7.10 5.76
N LEU A 103 -3.88 -6.56 6.25
CA LEU A 103 -4.98 -7.36 6.80
C LEU A 103 -5.65 -8.23 5.73
N THR A 104 -5.54 -7.88 4.46
CA THR A 104 -6.04 -8.70 3.35
C THR A 104 -5.03 -9.74 2.87
N ASP A 105 -3.85 -9.77 3.50
CA ASP A 105 -2.72 -10.62 3.11
C ASP A 105 -2.37 -11.68 4.15
N TYR A 106 -3.24 -11.90 5.15
CA TYR A 106 -3.01 -12.88 6.20
C TYR A 106 -3.65 -14.24 5.88
N GLU A 107 -4.89 -14.24 5.39
CA GLU A 107 -5.67 -15.44 5.19
C GLU A 107 -5.54 -15.95 3.74
N HIS A 108 -5.09 -17.19 3.58
CA HIS A 108 -5.04 -17.88 2.29
C HIS A 108 -6.37 -18.55 2.02
N LYS A 109 -6.90 -18.37 0.82
CA LYS A 109 -8.22 -18.85 0.42
C LYS A 109 -8.15 -19.70 -0.84
N ASN A 110 -9.14 -20.57 -0.97
CA ASN A 110 -9.37 -21.38 -2.16
C ASN A 110 -10.78 -21.09 -2.67
N LYS A 111 -10.87 -20.44 -3.82
CA LYS A 111 -12.16 -20.09 -4.46
C LYS A 111 -12.07 -20.25 -5.97
N SER A 112 -13.21 -20.53 -6.59
CA SER A 112 -13.35 -20.43 -8.04
C SER A 112 -14.40 -19.37 -8.40
N TYR A 113 -14.09 -18.60 -9.43
CA TYR A 113 -14.98 -17.59 -10.00
C TYR A 113 -15.43 -18.09 -11.36
N GLN A 114 -16.65 -18.62 -11.42
CA GLN A 114 -17.14 -19.37 -12.58
C GLN A 114 -18.00 -18.55 -13.52
N ASN A 115 -18.60 -17.44 -13.03
CA ASN A 115 -19.38 -16.58 -13.88
C ASN A 115 -18.47 -15.70 -14.75
N THR A 116 -18.29 -16.10 -16.00
CA THR A 116 -17.36 -15.45 -16.93
C THR A 116 -17.80 -14.06 -17.37
N SER A 117 -19.05 -13.67 -17.10
CA SER A 117 -19.54 -12.33 -17.38
C SER A 117 -19.23 -11.31 -16.27
N LYS A 118 -18.82 -11.78 -15.09
CA LYS A 118 -18.33 -10.89 -14.03
C LYS A 118 -17.04 -10.21 -14.45
N THR A 119 -16.89 -8.96 -14.00
CA THR A 119 -15.70 -8.16 -14.30
C THR A 119 -14.58 -8.40 -13.29
N TYR A 120 -13.36 -7.99 -13.62
CA TYR A 120 -12.23 -8.04 -12.69
C TYR A 120 -12.50 -7.25 -11.41
N GLU A 121 -13.12 -6.06 -11.51
CA GLU A 121 -13.52 -5.28 -10.34
C GLU A 121 -14.45 -6.08 -9.42
N GLU A 122 -15.45 -6.74 -9.98
CA GLU A 122 -16.42 -7.52 -9.20
C GLU A 122 -15.77 -8.66 -8.45
N ILE A 123 -14.87 -9.43 -9.10
CA ILE A 123 -14.22 -10.56 -8.43
C ILE A 123 -13.17 -10.10 -7.40
N MET A 124 -12.46 -9.01 -7.66
CA MET A 124 -11.55 -8.43 -6.67
C MET A 124 -12.32 -7.90 -5.46
N THR A 125 -13.43 -7.22 -5.67
CA THR A 125 -14.31 -6.74 -4.60
C THR A 125 -14.82 -7.90 -3.75
N GLN A 126 -15.21 -9.00 -4.38
CA GLN A 126 -15.61 -10.21 -3.67
C GLN A 126 -14.45 -10.82 -2.87
N ALA A 127 -13.26 -10.88 -3.44
CA ALA A 127 -12.08 -11.46 -2.79
C ALA A 127 -11.67 -10.71 -1.52
N VAL A 128 -11.73 -9.38 -1.53
CA VAL A 128 -11.35 -8.57 -0.36
C VAL A 128 -12.43 -8.55 0.73
N ALA A 129 -13.64 -9.00 0.42
CA ALA A 129 -14.72 -9.25 1.38
C ALA A 129 -14.97 -8.08 2.37
N GLY A 130 -15.00 -6.87 1.87
CA GLY A 130 -15.25 -5.66 2.66
C GLY A 130 -14.05 -5.09 3.41
N GLN A 131 -12.89 -5.76 3.38
CA GLN A 131 -11.68 -5.28 4.06
C GLN A 131 -10.95 -4.18 3.31
N ALA A 132 -11.28 -3.97 2.05
CA ALA A 132 -10.72 -2.93 1.20
C ALA A 132 -11.76 -2.48 0.20
N MET A 133 -11.57 -1.30 -0.38
CA MET A 133 -12.31 -0.83 -1.53
C MET A 133 -11.46 -1.04 -2.78
N ILE A 134 -12.08 -1.44 -3.88
CA ILE A 134 -11.41 -1.55 -5.18
C ILE A 134 -11.78 -0.33 -6.00
N HIS A 135 -10.78 0.38 -6.50
CA HIS A 135 -10.95 1.51 -7.41
C HIS A 135 -10.23 1.24 -8.72
N MET A 136 -11.01 1.21 -9.82
CA MET A 136 -10.46 0.94 -11.14
C MET A 136 -9.95 2.23 -11.77
N GLN A 137 -8.65 2.31 -11.98
CA GLN A 137 -8.00 3.38 -12.73
C GLN A 137 -7.71 2.97 -14.18
N VAL A 138 -7.79 1.69 -14.47
CA VAL A 138 -7.67 1.13 -15.82
C VAL A 138 -9.04 0.62 -16.27
N THR A 139 -9.21 0.42 -17.57
CA THR A 139 -10.47 -0.10 -18.12
C THR A 139 -10.72 -1.52 -17.61
N ASP A 140 -11.88 -1.72 -17.01
CA ASP A 140 -12.35 -3.02 -16.56
C ASP A 140 -12.93 -3.83 -17.75
N ARG A 141 -13.06 -5.14 -17.58
CA ARG A 141 -13.65 -6.04 -18.55
C ARG A 141 -14.13 -7.32 -17.87
N PRO A 142 -15.04 -8.09 -18.51
CA PRO A 142 -15.40 -9.42 -18.04
C PRO A 142 -14.18 -10.35 -17.99
N ILE A 143 -14.19 -11.26 -17.02
CA ILE A 143 -13.08 -12.21 -16.86
C ILE A 143 -12.97 -13.22 -18.03
N GLY A 144 -14.09 -13.52 -18.69
CA GLY A 144 -14.12 -14.34 -19.90
C GLY A 144 -13.94 -15.84 -19.71
N ASN A 145 -13.09 -16.24 -18.78
CA ASN A 145 -12.82 -17.63 -18.41
C ASN A 145 -12.88 -17.78 -16.90
N MET A 146 -13.16 -19.00 -16.43
CA MET A 146 -13.11 -19.30 -15.00
C MET A 146 -11.75 -18.92 -14.41
N ILE A 147 -11.76 -18.29 -13.27
CA ILE A 147 -10.56 -17.91 -12.51
C ILE A 147 -10.55 -18.65 -11.18
N VAL A 148 -9.41 -19.19 -10.82
CA VAL A 148 -9.19 -19.93 -9.58
C VAL A 148 -8.25 -19.15 -8.68
N GLN A 149 -8.66 -18.95 -7.43
CA GLN A 149 -7.82 -18.49 -6.33
C GLN A 149 -7.43 -19.74 -5.54
N CYS A 150 -6.14 -20.11 -5.58
CA CYS A 150 -5.67 -21.35 -4.97
C CYS A 150 -4.60 -21.04 -3.94
N ASN A 151 -4.91 -21.28 -2.66
CA ASN A 151 -4.03 -21.01 -1.53
C ASN A 151 -3.39 -19.60 -1.63
N GLU A 152 -4.23 -18.63 -1.90
CA GLU A 152 -3.82 -17.26 -2.25
C GLU A 152 -4.58 -16.27 -1.40
N THR A 153 -3.86 -15.29 -0.84
CA THR A 153 -4.48 -14.20 -0.09
C THR A 153 -5.29 -13.29 -1.01
N ALA A 154 -6.22 -12.54 -0.45
CA ALA A 154 -6.97 -11.55 -1.22
C ALA A 154 -6.05 -10.50 -1.85
N TRP A 155 -5.01 -10.06 -1.12
CA TRP A 155 -4.00 -9.13 -1.64
C TRP A 155 -3.25 -9.70 -2.84
N ALA A 156 -2.72 -10.91 -2.72
CA ALA A 156 -2.00 -11.58 -3.81
C ALA A 156 -2.91 -11.81 -5.02
N PHE A 157 -4.16 -12.20 -4.78
CA PHE A 157 -5.16 -12.36 -5.83
C PHE A 157 -5.43 -11.06 -6.58
N CYS A 158 -5.63 -9.95 -5.85
CA CYS A 158 -5.85 -8.63 -6.47
C CYS A 158 -4.66 -8.20 -7.33
N LYS A 159 -3.43 -8.43 -6.86
CA LYS A 159 -2.22 -8.13 -7.66
C LYS A 159 -2.17 -8.96 -8.94
N ARG A 160 -2.52 -10.24 -8.85
CA ARG A 160 -2.54 -11.13 -10.02
C ARG A 160 -3.63 -10.71 -11.00
N MET A 161 -4.82 -10.36 -10.52
CA MET A 161 -5.90 -9.87 -11.39
C MET A 161 -5.55 -8.54 -12.04
N ALA A 162 -5.00 -7.60 -11.26
CA ALA A 162 -4.54 -6.33 -11.81
C ALA A 162 -3.49 -6.53 -12.90
N SER A 163 -2.55 -7.46 -12.72
CA SER A 163 -1.52 -7.74 -13.72
C SER A 163 -2.11 -8.24 -15.06
N ARG A 164 -3.24 -8.94 -15.04
CA ARG A 164 -3.95 -9.33 -16.27
C ARG A 164 -4.52 -8.14 -17.03
N LEU A 165 -4.76 -7.03 -16.33
CA LEU A 165 -5.17 -5.75 -16.92
C LEU A 165 -3.96 -4.85 -17.24
N GLY A 166 -2.74 -5.36 -17.07
CA GLY A 166 -1.51 -4.60 -17.26
C GLY A 166 -1.26 -3.53 -16.19
N ALA A 167 -1.87 -3.64 -15.02
CA ALA A 167 -1.87 -2.63 -13.99
C ALA A 167 -1.18 -3.09 -12.70
N PRO A 168 -0.54 -2.18 -11.95
CA PRO A 168 -0.15 -2.43 -10.57
C PRO A 168 -1.34 -2.23 -9.64
N VAL A 169 -1.20 -2.68 -8.39
CA VAL A 169 -2.06 -2.28 -7.28
C VAL A 169 -1.32 -1.24 -6.45
N VAL A 170 -1.97 -0.11 -6.21
CA VAL A 170 -1.48 0.92 -5.29
C VAL A 170 -2.47 1.05 -4.14
N THR A 171 -2.04 0.68 -2.94
CA THR A 171 -2.90 0.83 -1.76
C THR A 171 -2.77 2.23 -1.18
N SER A 172 -3.88 2.77 -0.65
CA SER A 172 -3.81 3.92 0.24
C SER A 172 -3.11 3.53 1.54
N ILE A 173 -2.44 4.50 2.19
CA ILE A 173 -1.68 4.25 3.41
C ILE A 173 -2.06 5.15 4.58
N ASN A 174 -3.06 6.00 4.40
CA ASN A 174 -3.47 7.02 5.36
C ASN A 174 -4.93 6.88 5.80
N SER A 175 -5.53 5.73 5.56
CA SER A 175 -6.92 5.43 5.93
C SER A 175 -7.04 4.10 6.66
N GLU A 176 -8.02 4.00 7.53
CA GLU A 176 -8.31 2.76 8.27
C GLU A 176 -8.72 1.64 7.32
N LYS A 177 -9.69 1.89 6.44
CA LYS A 177 -10.06 0.98 5.36
C LYS A 177 -9.28 1.36 4.10
N PRO A 178 -8.42 0.47 3.59
CA PRO A 178 -7.59 0.83 2.45
C PRO A 178 -8.40 0.86 1.17
N VAL A 179 -7.96 1.70 0.24
CA VAL A 179 -8.41 1.70 -1.15
C VAL A 179 -7.30 1.09 -2.00
N PHE A 180 -7.62 0.02 -2.71
CA PHE A 180 -6.72 -0.57 -3.71
C PHE A 180 -7.05 0.07 -5.06
N THR A 181 -6.17 0.92 -5.53
CA THR A 181 -6.29 1.47 -6.89
C THR A 181 -5.63 0.50 -7.85
N ILE A 182 -6.41 0.05 -8.84
CA ILE A 182 -5.91 -0.81 -9.91
C ILE A 182 -5.42 0.10 -11.03
N GLY A 183 -4.13 0.31 -11.04
CA GLY A 183 -3.45 1.37 -11.82
C GLY A 183 -2.85 2.42 -10.89
N ILE A 184 -2.35 3.51 -11.47
CA ILE A 184 -1.80 4.61 -10.70
C ILE A 184 -2.91 5.61 -10.38
N PRO A 185 -3.10 5.99 -9.09
CA PRO A 185 -4.13 6.98 -8.74
C PRO A 185 -3.94 8.27 -9.53
N ASP A 186 -5.02 8.81 -10.11
CA ASP A 186 -5.01 10.07 -10.84
C ASP A 186 -5.57 11.24 -10.03
N LYS A 187 -6.23 10.94 -8.89
CA LYS A 187 -6.79 11.93 -7.97
C LYS A 187 -5.78 12.37 -6.89
N GLY A 188 -4.53 11.99 -7.02
CA GLY A 188 -3.47 12.46 -6.17
C GLY A 188 -3.26 13.97 -6.31
N LYS A 189 -2.57 14.55 -5.33
CA LYS A 189 -2.26 15.96 -5.37
C LYS A 189 -1.25 16.26 -6.48
N SER A 190 -1.48 17.35 -7.20
CA SER A 190 -0.58 17.82 -8.25
C SER A 190 0.25 18.98 -7.72
N TYR A 191 1.56 18.86 -7.86
CA TYR A 191 2.50 19.89 -7.47
C TYR A 191 3.14 20.53 -8.70
N GLN A 192 3.31 21.83 -8.67
CA GLN A 192 4.14 22.52 -9.66
C GLN A 192 5.59 22.47 -9.22
N LEU A 193 6.51 22.42 -10.18
CA LEU A 193 7.95 22.34 -9.89
C LEU A 193 8.46 23.49 -8.99
N ASN A 194 7.90 24.68 -9.14
CA ASN A 194 8.27 25.85 -8.35
C ASN A 194 7.64 25.91 -6.96
N GLU A 195 6.72 24.99 -6.63
CA GLU A 195 6.04 24.90 -5.34
C GLU A 195 6.74 23.94 -4.38
N VAL A 196 7.68 23.16 -4.87
CA VAL A 196 8.33 22.06 -4.13
C VAL A 196 9.83 22.25 -4.17
N GLU A 197 10.48 22.20 -3.01
CA GLU A 197 11.94 22.13 -2.95
C GLU A 197 12.39 20.73 -3.34
N LEU A 198 13.20 20.63 -4.41
CA LEU A 198 13.67 19.37 -4.95
C LEU A 198 15.20 19.34 -4.98
N PHE A 199 15.74 18.21 -4.58
CA PHE A 199 17.18 17.93 -4.66
C PHE A 199 17.38 16.61 -5.38
N THR A 200 18.42 16.52 -6.24
CA THR A 200 18.79 15.25 -6.85
C THR A 200 19.89 14.57 -6.04
N GLU A 201 19.86 13.25 -5.93
CA GLU A 201 20.90 12.51 -5.23
C GLU A 201 22.28 12.63 -5.89
N SER A 202 22.31 12.83 -7.24
CA SER A 202 23.53 12.85 -8.00
C SER A 202 24.40 14.08 -7.74
N ASN A 203 23.81 15.22 -7.34
CA ASN A 203 24.56 16.48 -7.18
C ASN A 203 24.22 17.26 -5.92
N GLY A 204 23.20 16.86 -5.14
CA GLY A 204 22.78 17.56 -3.93
C GLY A 204 22.30 18.99 -4.15
N THR A 205 22.06 19.40 -5.38
CA THR A 205 21.69 20.75 -5.75
C THR A 205 20.19 20.90 -5.81
N GLN A 206 19.68 22.03 -5.31
CA GLN A 206 18.27 22.38 -5.49
C GLN A 206 17.98 22.58 -6.97
N SER A 207 16.84 22.05 -7.43
CA SER A 207 16.56 21.93 -8.86
C SER A 207 15.68 23.06 -9.40
N ASP A 208 16.01 24.32 -9.14
CA ASP A 208 15.22 25.48 -9.60
C ASP A 208 15.02 25.49 -11.14
N ASN A 209 15.94 24.88 -11.88
CA ASN A 209 15.92 24.83 -13.33
C ASN A 209 15.58 23.43 -13.90
N MET A 210 15.18 22.47 -13.04
CA MET A 210 14.79 21.15 -13.53
C MET A 210 13.42 21.15 -14.17
N VAL A 211 13.29 20.39 -15.26
CA VAL A 211 12.01 20.07 -15.87
C VAL A 211 11.59 18.65 -15.46
N ALA A 212 10.28 18.39 -15.38
CA ALA A 212 9.76 17.11 -14.92
C ALA A 212 10.33 15.91 -15.69
N GLN A 213 10.62 16.08 -16.99
CA GLN A 213 11.17 15.03 -17.83
C GLN A 213 12.56 14.58 -17.40
N ASP A 214 13.37 15.48 -16.85
CA ASP A 214 14.73 15.15 -16.38
C ASP A 214 14.71 14.35 -15.07
N MET A 215 13.57 14.32 -14.38
CA MET A 215 13.39 13.61 -13.12
C MET A 215 12.88 12.19 -13.27
N ILE A 216 12.53 11.77 -14.50
CA ILE A 216 12.01 10.42 -14.77
C ILE A 216 13.10 9.38 -14.45
N GLY A 217 12.74 8.44 -13.56
CA GLY A 217 13.66 7.36 -13.16
C GLY A 217 14.77 7.79 -12.22
N THR A 218 14.82 9.06 -11.78
CA THR A 218 15.81 9.54 -10.81
C THR A 218 15.20 9.64 -9.41
N ASN A 219 16.04 9.50 -8.40
CA ASN A 219 15.65 9.74 -7.02
C ASN A 219 15.78 11.22 -6.70
N ILE A 220 14.68 11.80 -6.24
CA ILE A 220 14.59 13.21 -5.88
C ILE A 220 14.25 13.31 -4.42
N LYS A 221 14.90 14.23 -3.71
CA LYS A 221 14.64 14.51 -2.29
C LYS A 221 13.79 15.77 -2.15
N THR A 222 12.82 15.71 -1.26
CA THR A 222 11.95 16.85 -0.95
C THR A 222 11.49 16.79 0.51
N THR A 223 11.22 17.95 1.10
CA THR A 223 10.59 18.05 2.41
C THR A 223 9.06 18.05 2.34
N GLN A 224 8.48 18.10 1.14
CA GLN A 224 7.05 17.88 0.94
C GLN A 224 6.75 16.39 1.04
N TYR A 225 5.85 16.02 1.96
CA TYR A 225 5.40 14.64 2.06
C TYR A 225 4.39 14.35 0.94
N MET A 226 4.61 13.24 0.24
CA MET A 226 3.81 12.85 -0.93
C MET A 226 3.39 11.40 -0.84
N PHE A 227 2.34 11.07 -1.58
CA PHE A 227 1.83 9.69 -1.73
C PHE A 227 2.05 9.20 -3.16
N LEU A 228 2.07 7.89 -3.34
CA LEU A 228 2.07 7.28 -4.67
C LEU A 228 0.84 7.79 -5.45
N GLY A 229 1.06 8.18 -6.70
CA GLY A 229 0.02 8.75 -7.54
C GLY A 229 -0.06 10.27 -7.48
N ASP A 230 0.56 10.93 -6.49
CA ASP A 230 0.79 12.36 -6.56
C ASP A 230 1.68 12.66 -7.77
N SER A 231 1.55 13.85 -8.34
CA SER A 231 2.27 14.20 -9.55
C SER A 231 3.04 15.51 -9.41
N ILE A 232 4.14 15.58 -10.15
CA ILE A 232 4.87 16.81 -10.42
C ILE A 232 4.90 16.95 -11.94
N GLY A 233 4.19 17.96 -12.46
CA GLY A 233 4.00 18.09 -13.90
C GLY A 233 3.29 16.84 -14.47
N ASN A 234 3.86 16.23 -15.49
CA ASN A 234 3.31 15.03 -16.13
C ASN A 234 3.82 13.72 -15.55
N THR A 235 4.62 13.76 -14.49
CA THR A 235 5.20 12.57 -13.87
C THR A 235 4.45 12.22 -12.59
N LYS A 236 4.35 10.91 -12.33
CA LYS A 236 3.69 10.35 -11.15
C LYS A 236 4.72 9.76 -10.21
N ILE A 237 4.47 9.91 -8.91
CA ILE A 237 5.29 9.28 -7.87
C ILE A 237 5.03 7.77 -7.88
N SER A 238 6.10 6.98 -8.00
CA SER A 238 6.05 5.51 -8.08
C SER A 238 6.64 4.82 -6.86
N SER A 239 7.54 5.48 -6.13
CA SER A 239 8.08 4.96 -4.89
C SER A 239 8.47 6.09 -3.96
N ILE A 240 8.36 5.82 -2.66
CA ILE A 240 8.67 6.79 -1.61
C ILE A 240 9.46 6.09 -0.52
N LYS A 241 10.50 6.78 -0.06
CA LYS A 241 11.18 6.49 1.19
C LYS A 241 11.34 7.80 1.94
N ALA A 242 10.64 7.94 3.06
CA ALA A 242 10.73 9.12 3.91
C ALA A 242 11.43 8.76 5.22
N SER A 243 12.34 9.60 5.67
CA SER A 243 13.01 9.42 6.95
C SER A 243 13.38 10.77 7.56
N ILE A 244 13.49 10.82 8.89
CA ILE A 244 13.93 12.04 9.57
C ILE A 244 15.45 12.15 9.46
N VAL A 245 15.90 13.20 8.82
CA VAL A 245 17.31 13.54 8.61
C VAL A 245 17.51 14.96 9.11
N SER A 246 18.46 15.15 10.02
CA SER A 246 18.72 16.47 10.64
C SER A 246 17.46 17.14 11.19
N GLY A 247 16.58 16.35 11.82
CA GLY A 247 15.36 16.81 12.46
C GLY A 247 14.16 16.99 11.56
N MET A 248 14.28 16.85 10.25
CA MET A 248 13.19 17.01 9.28
C MET A 248 12.88 15.71 8.56
N LEU A 249 11.62 15.46 8.29
CA LEU A 249 11.19 14.35 7.44
C LEU A 249 11.51 14.69 5.99
N VAL A 250 12.44 13.93 5.42
CA VAL A 250 12.87 14.07 4.02
C VAL A 250 12.40 12.86 3.24
N SER A 251 11.67 13.12 2.15
CA SER A 251 11.19 12.08 1.24
C SER A 251 12.12 11.97 0.05
N THR A 252 12.60 10.74 -0.19
CA THR A 252 13.26 10.37 -1.45
C THR A 252 12.19 9.70 -2.30
N VAL A 253 11.89 10.29 -3.45
CA VAL A 253 10.81 9.84 -4.32
C VAL A 253 11.37 9.51 -5.70
N CYS A 254 10.79 8.48 -6.33
CA CYS A 254 11.04 8.16 -7.73
C CYS A 254 9.79 8.52 -8.53
N MET A 255 9.98 9.15 -9.68
CA MET A 255 8.90 9.57 -10.56
C MET A 255 9.00 8.90 -11.90
N ASN A 256 7.87 8.50 -12.45
CA ASN A 256 7.79 7.84 -13.75
C ASN A 256 6.62 8.38 -14.57
N THR A 257 6.67 8.18 -15.87
CA THR A 257 5.51 8.38 -16.74
C THR A 257 4.52 7.23 -16.53
N GLN A 258 3.25 7.43 -16.87
CA GLN A 258 2.25 6.37 -16.76
C GLN A 258 2.62 5.09 -17.51
N LYS A 259 3.31 5.19 -18.64
CA LYS A 259 3.74 4.02 -19.43
C LYS A 259 4.67 3.08 -18.66
N ALA A 260 5.48 3.61 -17.74
CA ALA A 260 6.40 2.81 -16.95
C ALA A 260 5.70 1.92 -15.91
N PHE A 261 4.41 2.12 -15.67
CA PHE A 261 3.62 1.37 -14.68
C PHE A 261 2.91 0.15 -15.26
N VAL A 262 3.06 -0.13 -16.55
CA VAL A 262 2.49 -1.34 -17.15
C VAL A 262 3.16 -2.56 -16.54
N GLN A 263 2.35 -3.48 -16.02
CA GLN A 263 2.83 -4.67 -15.33
C GLN A 263 2.73 -5.90 -16.22
N LYS A 264 3.70 -6.81 -16.06
CA LYS A 264 3.63 -8.14 -16.67
C LYS A 264 2.59 -8.97 -15.93
N GLU A 265 1.91 -9.85 -16.67
CA GLU A 265 0.97 -10.80 -16.09
C GLU A 265 1.67 -11.71 -15.09
N VAL A 266 1.08 -11.85 -13.90
CA VAL A 266 1.54 -12.75 -12.83
C VAL A 266 0.71 -14.03 -12.89
N THR A 267 1.39 -15.17 -12.86
CA THR A 267 0.77 -16.49 -12.79
C THR A 267 0.82 -17.05 -11.37
N ASN A 268 -0.24 -17.73 -10.95
CA ASN A 268 -0.22 -18.48 -9.70
C ASN A 268 0.36 -19.87 -9.93
N THR A 269 1.62 -20.06 -9.55
CA THR A 269 2.34 -21.32 -9.73
C THR A 269 1.74 -22.47 -8.95
N GLN A 270 0.95 -22.22 -7.91
CA GLN A 270 0.26 -23.26 -7.15
C GLN A 270 -0.93 -23.87 -7.90
N ILE A 271 -1.45 -23.17 -8.90
CA ILE A 271 -2.50 -23.68 -9.80
C ILE A 271 -1.90 -24.52 -10.92
N SER A 272 -0.74 -24.10 -11.42
CA SER A 272 -0.01 -24.80 -12.49
C SER A 272 0.33 -26.24 -12.09
N GLY A 273 -0.10 -27.19 -12.90
CA GLY A 273 0.17 -28.63 -12.71
C GLY A 273 -0.70 -29.30 -11.65
N LYS A 274 -1.61 -28.61 -10.99
CA LYS A 274 -2.61 -29.23 -10.11
C LYS A 274 -3.76 -29.82 -10.91
N MET A 275 -4.19 -31.02 -10.52
CA MET A 275 -5.45 -31.60 -10.98
C MET A 275 -6.56 -31.29 -9.98
N TYR A 276 -7.70 -30.84 -10.47
CA TYR A 276 -8.88 -30.56 -9.66
C TYR A 276 -9.96 -31.62 -9.95
N THR A 277 -10.56 -32.17 -8.89
CA THR A 277 -11.73 -33.02 -9.00
C THR A 277 -12.97 -32.15 -8.96
N GLY A 278 -13.86 -32.33 -9.92
CA GLY A 278 -15.09 -31.56 -10.01
C GLY A 278 -16.33 -32.43 -9.97
N ILE A 279 -17.41 -31.87 -9.45
CA ILE A 279 -18.76 -32.48 -9.48
C ILE A 279 -19.61 -31.62 -10.40
N VAL A 280 -20.20 -32.25 -11.41
CA VAL A 280 -21.10 -31.55 -12.34
C VAL A 280 -22.34 -31.11 -11.60
N GLN A 281 -22.60 -29.80 -11.58
CA GLN A 281 -23.76 -29.22 -10.94
C GLN A 281 -24.88 -28.88 -11.94
N ALA A 282 -24.52 -28.44 -13.14
CA ALA A 282 -25.49 -28.12 -14.18
C ALA A 282 -24.85 -28.23 -15.56
N VAL A 283 -25.68 -28.55 -16.54
CA VAL A 283 -25.29 -28.56 -17.96
C VAL A 283 -26.25 -27.65 -18.72
N GLN A 284 -25.69 -26.71 -19.49
CA GLN A 284 -26.47 -25.79 -20.31
C GLN A 284 -25.82 -25.67 -21.70
N LYS A 285 -26.45 -26.26 -22.72
CA LYS A 285 -25.89 -26.39 -24.07
C LYS A 285 -24.49 -27.00 -24.01
N ASP A 286 -23.47 -26.25 -24.39
CA ASP A 286 -22.07 -26.67 -24.43
C ASP A 286 -21.29 -26.31 -23.18
N GLN A 287 -21.95 -25.84 -22.13
CA GLN A 287 -21.33 -25.41 -20.87
C GLN A 287 -21.75 -26.32 -19.73
N VAL A 288 -20.78 -26.59 -18.86
CA VAL A 288 -20.96 -27.41 -17.65
C VAL A 288 -20.53 -26.59 -16.44
N GLN A 289 -21.42 -26.48 -15.45
CA GLN A 289 -21.09 -25.85 -14.17
C GLN A 289 -20.56 -26.94 -13.22
N VAL A 290 -19.44 -26.63 -12.58
CA VAL A 290 -18.72 -27.60 -11.77
C VAL A 290 -18.41 -27.00 -10.41
N HIS A 291 -18.63 -27.79 -9.34
CA HIS A 291 -18.07 -27.48 -8.02
C HIS A 291 -16.74 -28.19 -7.86
N LEU A 292 -15.68 -27.45 -7.60
CA LEU A 292 -14.34 -28.02 -7.39
C LEU A 292 -14.21 -28.49 -5.94
N VAL A 293 -13.88 -29.76 -5.73
CA VAL A 293 -13.90 -30.41 -4.41
C VAL A 293 -12.85 -29.81 -3.46
N ASP A 294 -11.67 -29.42 -3.99
CA ASP A 294 -10.56 -28.91 -3.20
C ASP A 294 -10.54 -27.38 -3.09
N ILE A 295 -11.57 -26.72 -3.59
CA ILE A 295 -11.68 -25.26 -3.61
C ILE A 295 -13.07 -24.88 -3.09
N ASP A 296 -13.10 -24.00 -2.09
CA ASP A 296 -14.35 -23.41 -1.63
C ASP A 296 -14.84 -22.42 -2.69
N SER A 297 -15.95 -22.74 -3.35
CA SER A 297 -16.52 -21.92 -4.40
C SER A 297 -18.02 -21.87 -4.28
N GLU A 298 -18.58 -20.68 -4.56
CA GLU A 298 -20.02 -20.51 -4.65
C GLU A 298 -20.48 -20.82 -6.08
N TYR A 299 -21.61 -21.50 -6.18
CA TYR A 299 -22.29 -21.67 -7.46
C TYR A 299 -22.94 -20.36 -7.86
N ASP A 300 -22.47 -19.75 -8.93
CA ASP A 300 -22.88 -18.43 -9.36
C ASP A 300 -23.80 -18.40 -10.60
N GLY A 301 -24.20 -19.54 -11.07
CA GLY A 301 -25.14 -19.68 -12.19
C GLY A 301 -24.53 -19.52 -13.58
N ALA A 302 -23.22 -19.46 -13.69
CA ALA A 302 -22.53 -19.29 -14.98
C ALA A 302 -22.57 -20.51 -15.88
#